data_5580a1eaf51b4682ba57ff3550bd1228
#
_entry.id   5580a1eaf51b4682ba57ff3550bd1228
#
_cell.length_a   1.000
_cell.length_b   1.000
_cell.length_c   1.000
_cell.angle_alpha   90.00
_cell.angle_beta   90.00
_cell.angle_gamma   90.00
#
_symmetry.space_group_name_H-M   'P 1'
#
loop_
_entity.id
_entity.type
_entity.pdbx_description
1 polymer ?
#
loop_
_entity_poly.entity_id
_entity_poly.type
_entity_poly.pdbx_seq_one_letter_code
_entity_poly.pdbx_strand_id
1 'polypeptide(L)'
;MDKGIGFNRSIFLPWLEATAAFGAETDDPSEIRERLEPVVGQHLKGVDARRKTIDVLINIWLKSRDVAPDLHAEAVSWFQTTAVIEDRLWLHYGLTLVYYPFFRKCAAAIGQFSRYEDAVTNRMVKQRLVAERGHLGSLDRSAQRVVASLRNWGILTESEQRHAYTPQRQAFSASSVDLEAWLLACALRAHPAEELPFADLLHLPELFPFRFTLTVDHLRAHPWFVVQRQGSGWDMVRVEDVVRAAEEVLRMKESPHVLCELSGKQAPPEDG
;
A
#
# COMPACT_ATOMS: atom_id res chain seq x y z
N MET A 1 0.04 14.64 -7.74
CA MET A 1 1.37 15.00 -8.27
C MET A 1 2.28 13.79 -8.17
N ASP A 2 2.82 13.30 -9.28
CA ASP A 2 3.75 12.18 -9.31
C ASP A 2 5.06 12.64 -8.64
N LYS A 3 5.16 12.42 -7.32
CA LYS A 3 6.38 12.65 -6.57
C LYS A 3 7.43 11.72 -7.16
N GLY A 4 8.43 12.25 -7.84
CA GLY A 4 9.44 11.53 -8.61
C GLY A 4 9.95 10.22 -7.99
N ILE A 5 11.03 9.66 -8.51
CA ILE A 5 11.62 8.38 -8.07
C ILE A 5 12.10 8.48 -6.61
N GLY A 6 11.18 8.48 -5.62
CA GLY A 6 11.53 8.65 -4.20
C GLY A 6 12.17 7.41 -3.55
N PHE A 7 11.91 6.20 -4.10
CA PHE A 7 12.46 4.94 -3.58
C PHE A 7 13.85 4.69 -4.17
N ASN A 8 14.89 5.14 -3.50
CA ASN A 8 16.27 5.16 -4.03
C ASN A 8 17.28 4.40 -3.17
N ARG A 9 16.81 3.52 -2.27
CA ARG A 9 17.62 2.69 -1.37
C ARG A 9 17.14 1.25 -1.40
N SER A 10 18.08 0.31 -1.23
CA SER A 10 17.73 -1.08 -0.93
C SER A 10 17.33 -1.16 0.54
N ILE A 11 16.12 -1.62 0.81
CA ILE A 11 15.55 -1.69 2.15
C ILE A 11 15.50 -3.14 2.59
N PHE A 12 16.03 -3.43 3.79
CA PHE A 12 16.00 -4.75 4.40
C PHE A 12 14.77 -4.91 5.26
N LEU A 13 14.22 -6.12 5.29
CA LEU A 13 13.02 -6.42 6.07
C LEU A 13 13.21 -6.13 7.58
N PRO A 14 14.33 -6.50 8.22
CA PRO A 14 14.57 -6.17 9.62
C PRO A 14 14.57 -4.67 9.95
N TRP A 15 14.89 -3.82 8.97
CA TRP A 15 14.81 -2.37 9.18
C TRP A 15 13.37 -1.85 9.18
N LEU A 16 12.51 -2.44 8.34
CA LEU A 16 11.07 -2.15 8.36
C LEU A 16 10.44 -2.63 9.66
N GLU A 17 10.80 -3.84 10.12
CA GLU A 17 10.38 -4.36 11.43
C GLU A 17 10.76 -3.41 12.58
N ALA A 18 12.02 -2.99 12.64
CA ALA A 18 12.48 -2.04 13.65
C ALA A 18 11.73 -0.69 13.56
N THR A 19 11.50 -0.21 12.33
CA THR A 19 10.79 1.07 12.13
C THR A 19 9.33 0.97 12.59
N ALA A 20 8.66 -0.13 12.27
CA ALA A 20 7.30 -0.41 12.70
C ALA A 20 7.19 -0.50 14.23
N ALA A 21 8.12 -1.23 14.87
CA ALA A 21 8.17 -1.37 16.32
C ALA A 21 8.37 -0.01 17.00
N PHE A 22 9.29 0.82 16.52
CA PHE A 22 9.53 2.16 17.07
C PHE A 22 8.34 3.08 16.82
N GLY A 23 7.73 3.03 15.62
CA GLY A 23 6.54 3.81 15.29
C GLY A 23 5.28 3.39 16.06
N ALA A 24 5.27 2.19 16.66
CA ALA A 24 4.20 1.76 17.55
C ALA A 24 4.35 2.34 18.98
N GLU A 25 5.53 2.84 19.32
CA GLU A 25 5.85 3.42 20.65
C GLU A 25 5.82 4.96 20.64
N THR A 26 6.18 5.58 19.52
CA THR A 26 6.27 7.03 19.37
C THR A 26 5.93 7.50 17.97
N ASP A 27 5.30 8.68 17.88
CA ASP A 27 4.97 9.35 16.62
C ASP A 27 6.04 10.39 16.21
N ASP A 28 7.09 10.59 17.02
CA ASP A 28 8.14 11.56 16.72
C ASP A 28 9.16 10.99 15.71
N PRO A 29 9.20 11.55 14.47
CA PRO A 29 10.15 11.11 13.47
C PRO A 29 11.62 11.30 13.86
N SER A 30 11.91 12.26 14.75
CA SER A 30 13.28 12.55 15.19
C SER A 30 13.77 11.46 16.15
N GLU A 31 12.95 11.08 17.12
CA GLU A 31 13.23 9.95 18.02
C GLU A 31 13.43 8.65 17.27
N ILE A 32 12.50 8.33 16.33
CA ILE A 32 12.61 7.10 15.52
C ILE A 32 13.89 7.13 14.69
N ARG A 33 14.27 8.28 14.15
CA ARG A 33 15.52 8.44 13.39
C ARG A 33 16.75 8.09 14.25
N GLU A 34 16.82 8.62 15.47
CA GLU A 34 17.92 8.34 16.40
C GLU A 34 18.00 6.85 16.74
N ARG A 35 16.86 6.22 16.98
CA ARG A 35 16.77 4.77 17.28
C ARG A 35 17.14 3.89 16.08
N LEU A 36 16.88 4.32 14.84
CA LEU A 36 17.23 3.60 13.63
C LEU A 36 18.72 3.74 13.25
N GLU A 37 19.41 4.80 13.65
CA GLU A 37 20.83 5.02 13.31
C GLU A 37 21.72 3.81 13.65
N PRO A 38 21.70 3.24 14.87
CA PRO A 38 22.52 2.06 15.18
C PRO A 38 22.06 0.83 14.40
N VAL A 39 20.76 0.65 14.15
CA VAL A 39 20.22 -0.52 13.42
C VAL A 39 20.70 -0.52 11.98
N VAL A 40 20.55 0.60 11.28
CA VAL A 40 20.98 0.74 9.87
C VAL A 40 22.51 0.81 9.79
N GLY A 41 23.16 1.39 10.80
CA GLY A 41 24.61 1.57 10.90
C GLY A 41 25.41 0.26 10.96
N GLN A 42 24.79 -0.84 11.39
CA GLN A 42 25.43 -2.17 11.34
C GLN A 42 25.81 -2.57 9.90
N HIS A 43 25.00 -2.16 8.92
CA HIS A 43 25.15 -2.55 7.53
C HIS A 43 25.69 -1.41 6.64
N LEU A 44 25.39 -0.17 6.97
CA LEU A 44 25.76 1.00 6.18
C LEU A 44 26.73 1.92 6.94
N LYS A 45 27.98 2.03 6.45
CA LYS A 45 29.03 2.86 7.10
C LYS A 45 28.91 4.35 6.78
N GLY A 46 28.41 4.71 5.59
CA GLY A 46 28.34 6.10 5.14
C GLY A 46 27.17 6.87 5.78
N VAL A 47 27.44 8.01 6.40
CA VAL A 47 26.43 8.86 7.09
C VAL A 47 25.29 9.25 6.14
N ASP A 48 25.60 9.73 4.92
CA ASP A 48 24.57 10.14 3.95
C ASP A 48 23.75 8.94 3.45
N ALA A 49 24.36 7.75 3.32
CA ALA A 49 23.65 6.53 2.96
C ALA A 49 22.67 6.09 4.05
N ARG A 50 23.09 6.15 5.34
CA ARG A 50 22.22 5.86 6.49
C ARG A 50 21.04 6.84 6.54
N ARG A 51 21.32 8.14 6.52
CA ARG A 51 20.31 9.18 6.58
C ARG A 51 19.23 8.96 5.50
N LYS A 52 19.63 8.78 4.23
CA LYS A 52 18.68 8.56 3.12
C LYS A 52 17.93 7.23 3.22
N THR A 53 18.52 6.21 3.83
CA THR A 53 17.83 4.93 4.08
C THR A 53 16.78 5.09 5.16
N ILE A 54 17.13 5.76 6.26
CA ILE A 54 16.20 6.05 7.35
C ILE A 54 15.05 6.94 6.86
N ASP A 55 15.32 7.91 5.97
CA ASP A 55 14.26 8.73 5.34
C ASP A 55 13.23 7.86 4.59
N VAL A 56 13.69 6.82 3.87
CA VAL A 56 12.78 5.89 3.18
C VAL A 56 11.95 5.07 4.17
N LEU A 57 12.55 4.58 5.25
CA LEU A 57 11.88 3.81 6.30
C LEU A 57 10.79 4.64 7.00
N ILE A 58 11.13 5.84 7.42
CA ILE A 58 10.20 6.80 8.03
C ILE A 58 9.05 7.14 7.07
N ASN A 59 9.35 7.31 5.80
CA ASN A 59 8.31 7.60 4.81
C ASN A 59 7.31 6.44 4.68
N ILE A 60 7.76 5.18 4.73
CA ILE A 60 6.89 4.01 4.64
C ILE A 60 6.00 3.91 5.89
N TRP A 61 6.59 3.96 7.09
CA TRP A 61 5.87 3.64 8.31
C TRP A 61 5.25 4.84 9.04
N LEU A 62 5.74 6.06 8.85
CA LEU A 62 5.17 7.23 9.52
C LEU A 62 4.41 8.13 8.56
N LYS A 63 5.04 8.49 7.41
CA LYS A 63 4.41 9.44 6.50
C LYS A 63 3.35 8.83 5.59
N SER A 64 3.19 7.52 5.57
CA SER A 64 2.03 6.88 4.92
C SER A 64 0.70 7.31 5.56
N ARG A 65 0.70 7.70 6.83
CA ARG A 65 -0.49 8.28 7.49
C ARG A 65 -1.00 9.57 6.83
N ASP A 66 -0.09 10.35 6.21
CA ASP A 66 -0.46 11.59 5.52
C ASP A 66 -1.13 11.31 4.16
N VAL A 67 -0.97 10.08 3.64
CA VAL A 67 -1.48 9.64 2.33
C VAL A 67 -2.73 8.77 2.48
N ALA A 68 -2.75 7.89 3.47
CA ALA A 68 -3.82 6.95 3.76
C ALA A 68 -3.90 6.70 5.28
N PRO A 69 -4.48 7.64 6.05
CA PRO A 69 -4.50 7.59 7.51
C PRO A 69 -5.15 6.32 8.06
N ASP A 70 -6.26 5.89 7.47
CA ASP A 70 -7.02 4.72 7.90
C ASP A 70 -6.21 3.43 7.70
N LEU A 71 -5.64 3.27 6.50
CA LEU A 71 -4.80 2.11 6.19
C LEU A 71 -3.53 2.07 7.03
N HIS A 72 -2.97 3.23 7.36
CA HIS A 72 -1.81 3.32 8.26
C HIS A 72 -2.18 2.92 9.69
N ALA A 73 -3.28 3.44 10.23
CA ALA A 73 -3.72 3.13 11.60
C ALA A 73 -3.98 1.62 11.77
N GLU A 74 -4.61 1.01 10.77
CA GLU A 74 -4.85 -0.43 10.75
C GLU A 74 -3.55 -1.24 10.65
N ALA A 75 -2.60 -0.80 9.83
CA ALA A 75 -1.28 -1.45 9.76
C ALA A 75 -0.55 -1.44 11.11
N VAL A 76 -0.61 -0.34 11.85
CA VAL A 76 -0.03 -0.23 13.20
C VAL A 76 -0.73 -1.19 14.16
N SER A 77 -2.07 -1.23 14.13
CA SER A 77 -2.88 -2.15 14.94
C SER A 77 -2.53 -3.61 14.66
N TRP A 78 -2.50 -4.01 13.38
CA TRP A 78 -2.08 -5.34 12.96
C TRP A 78 -0.67 -5.68 13.40
N PHE A 79 0.27 -4.76 13.21
CA PHE A 79 1.67 -4.99 13.59
C PHE A 79 1.84 -5.27 15.09
N GLN A 80 1.03 -4.60 15.93
CA GLN A 80 1.05 -4.79 17.39
C GLN A 80 0.36 -6.06 17.84
N THR A 81 -0.66 -6.53 17.13
CA THR A 81 -1.55 -7.60 17.56
C THR A 81 -1.30 -8.94 16.89
N THR A 82 -0.70 -8.96 15.68
CA THR A 82 -0.46 -10.22 14.96
C THR A 82 0.58 -11.09 15.64
N ALA A 83 0.20 -12.34 15.89
CA ALA A 83 1.12 -13.38 16.35
C ALA A 83 1.89 -14.05 15.19
N VAL A 84 1.44 -13.83 13.95
CA VAL A 84 1.98 -14.43 12.73
C VAL A 84 2.98 -13.45 12.10
N ILE A 85 4.26 -13.78 12.20
CA ILE A 85 5.35 -12.90 11.72
C ILE A 85 5.29 -12.72 10.20
N GLU A 86 4.86 -13.73 9.47
CA GLU A 86 4.72 -13.73 8.02
C GLU A 86 3.70 -12.68 7.53
N ASP A 87 2.70 -12.35 8.33
CA ASP A 87 1.72 -11.31 8.03
C ASP A 87 2.33 -9.92 7.95
N ARG A 88 3.43 -9.68 8.65
CA ARG A 88 4.11 -8.38 8.66
C ARG A 88 4.65 -7.98 7.29
N LEU A 89 5.02 -8.96 6.46
CA LEU A 89 5.41 -8.68 5.07
C LEU A 89 4.28 -7.99 4.30
N TRP A 90 3.02 -8.40 4.52
CA TRP A 90 1.85 -7.76 3.91
C TRP A 90 1.74 -6.29 4.29
N LEU A 91 1.96 -5.98 5.59
CA LEU A 91 1.92 -4.61 6.11
C LEU A 91 3.03 -3.73 5.51
N HIS A 92 4.26 -4.21 5.52
CA HIS A 92 5.41 -3.50 4.94
C HIS A 92 5.22 -3.24 3.45
N TYR A 93 4.73 -4.25 2.73
CA TYR A 93 4.50 -4.16 1.30
C TYR A 93 3.35 -3.18 0.98
N GLY A 94 2.22 -3.30 1.65
CA GLY A 94 1.06 -2.43 1.45
C GLY A 94 1.37 -0.96 1.69
N LEU A 95 1.99 -0.62 2.82
CA LEU A 95 2.41 0.76 3.10
C LEU A 95 3.43 1.28 2.08
N THR A 96 4.32 0.40 1.57
CA THR A 96 5.26 0.78 0.51
C THR A 96 4.56 1.05 -0.82
N LEU A 97 3.53 0.27 -1.19
CA LEU A 97 2.70 0.53 -2.37
C LEU A 97 2.01 1.89 -2.29
N VAL A 98 1.41 2.20 -1.14
CA VAL A 98 0.67 3.45 -0.91
C VAL A 98 1.59 4.65 -0.99
N TYR A 99 2.75 4.60 -0.35
CA TYR A 99 3.63 5.76 -0.25
C TYR A 99 4.51 5.97 -1.49
N TYR A 100 4.94 4.89 -2.17
CA TYR A 100 5.90 4.94 -3.27
C TYR A 100 5.31 4.48 -4.61
N PRO A 101 4.71 5.38 -5.43
CA PRO A 101 4.21 5.03 -6.76
C PRO A 101 5.27 4.40 -7.66
N PHE A 102 6.54 4.75 -7.50
CA PHE A 102 7.63 4.15 -8.25
C PHE A 102 7.87 2.69 -7.86
N PHE A 103 7.79 2.35 -6.56
CA PHE A 103 7.85 0.96 -6.08
C PHE A 103 6.72 0.14 -6.70
N ARG A 104 5.48 0.64 -6.66
CA ARG A 104 4.33 -0.02 -7.28
C ARG A 104 4.57 -0.31 -8.76
N LYS A 105 5.08 0.65 -9.54
CA LYS A 105 5.37 0.45 -10.96
C LYS A 105 6.45 -0.60 -11.21
N CYS A 106 7.49 -0.65 -10.37
CA CYS A 106 8.50 -1.70 -10.45
C CYS A 106 7.91 -3.08 -10.12
N ALA A 107 7.11 -3.18 -9.06
CA ALA A 107 6.44 -4.42 -8.67
C ALA A 107 5.47 -4.89 -9.76
N ALA A 108 4.69 -3.97 -10.35
CA ALA A 108 3.80 -4.27 -11.46
C ALA A 108 4.55 -4.77 -12.70
N ALA A 109 5.68 -4.16 -13.06
CA ALA A 109 6.51 -4.63 -14.17
C ALA A 109 7.03 -6.05 -13.93
N ILE A 110 7.50 -6.34 -12.70
CA ILE A 110 7.96 -7.69 -12.33
C ILE A 110 6.80 -8.68 -12.40
N GLY A 111 5.64 -8.35 -11.83
CA GLY A 111 4.45 -9.19 -11.86
C GLY A 111 3.93 -9.45 -13.27
N GLN A 112 4.00 -8.47 -14.18
CA GLN A 112 3.66 -8.67 -15.60
C GLN A 112 4.60 -9.67 -16.26
N PHE A 113 5.92 -9.52 -16.09
CA PHE A 113 6.88 -10.48 -16.64
C PHE A 113 6.70 -11.87 -16.06
N SER A 114 6.47 -11.97 -14.75
CA SER A 114 6.30 -13.26 -14.08
C SER A 114 5.13 -14.11 -14.58
N ARG A 115 4.21 -13.54 -15.37
CA ARG A 115 3.13 -14.31 -16.01
C ARG A 115 3.61 -15.20 -17.16
N TYR A 116 4.73 -14.82 -17.78
CA TYR A 116 5.23 -15.45 -19.00
C TYR A 116 6.67 -15.93 -18.86
N GLU A 117 7.41 -15.45 -17.86
CA GLU A 117 8.83 -15.70 -17.65
C GLU A 117 9.04 -16.27 -16.24
N ASP A 118 9.85 -17.32 -16.14
CA ASP A 118 10.23 -17.91 -14.84
C ASP A 118 11.26 -17.06 -14.10
N ALA A 119 11.99 -16.22 -14.82
CA ALA A 119 13.02 -15.36 -14.26
C ALA A 119 12.96 -13.93 -14.82
N VAL A 120 13.19 -12.95 -13.98
CA VAL A 120 13.17 -11.52 -14.31
C VAL A 120 14.52 -10.91 -14.03
N THR A 121 15.02 -10.06 -14.94
CA THR A 121 16.28 -9.34 -14.78
C THR A 121 16.07 -7.86 -14.50
N ASN A 122 17.04 -7.20 -13.89
CA ASN A 122 17.04 -5.72 -13.74
C ASN A 122 16.89 -5.01 -15.09
N ARG A 123 17.45 -5.59 -16.16
CA ARG A 123 17.35 -5.04 -17.52
C ARG A 123 15.90 -5.03 -18.03
N MET A 124 15.15 -6.11 -17.84
CA MET A 124 13.75 -6.21 -18.25
C MET A 124 12.88 -5.16 -17.52
N VAL A 125 13.02 -5.09 -16.19
CA VAL A 125 12.31 -4.08 -15.38
C VAL A 125 12.63 -2.67 -15.86
N LYS A 126 13.93 -2.35 -16.06
CA LYS A 126 14.36 -1.05 -16.58
C LYS A 126 13.74 -0.74 -17.94
N GLN A 127 13.81 -1.66 -18.90
CA GLN A 127 13.27 -1.47 -20.24
C GLN A 127 11.78 -1.16 -20.21
N ARG A 128 11.01 -1.88 -19.37
CA ARG A 128 9.58 -1.64 -19.18
C ARG A 128 9.30 -0.24 -18.65
N LEU A 129 10.02 0.17 -17.60
CA LEU A 129 9.84 1.49 -16.98
C LEU A 129 10.26 2.63 -17.92
N VAL A 130 11.32 2.44 -18.70
CA VAL A 130 11.75 3.42 -19.72
C VAL A 130 10.72 3.57 -20.83
N ALA A 131 10.11 2.47 -21.27
CA ALA A 131 9.04 2.52 -22.28
C ALA A 131 7.80 3.29 -21.79
N GLU A 132 7.51 3.27 -20.49
CA GLU A 132 6.37 3.97 -19.90
C GLU A 132 6.63 5.44 -19.55
N ARG A 133 7.85 5.79 -19.17
CA ARG A 133 8.19 7.10 -18.59
C ARG A 133 9.28 7.88 -19.34
N GLY A 134 9.92 7.27 -20.30
CA GLY A 134 11.13 7.82 -20.92
C GLY A 134 12.38 7.66 -20.04
N HIS A 135 13.50 8.17 -20.53
CA HIS A 135 14.78 8.12 -19.83
C HIS A 135 14.86 9.18 -18.73
N LEU A 136 14.84 8.74 -17.47
CA LEU A 136 15.14 9.55 -16.29
C LEU A 136 16.49 9.10 -15.71
N GLY A 137 17.41 10.03 -15.45
CA GLY A 137 18.80 9.70 -15.07
C GLY A 137 18.97 8.85 -13.80
N SER A 138 17.99 8.86 -12.87
CA SER A 138 18.01 8.06 -11.64
C SER A 138 17.19 6.78 -11.72
N LEU A 139 16.41 6.56 -12.80
CA LEU A 139 15.46 5.47 -12.94
C LEU A 139 16.13 4.10 -12.79
N ASP A 140 17.25 3.89 -13.48
CA ASP A 140 17.98 2.62 -13.48
C ASP A 140 18.44 2.23 -12.07
N ARG A 141 19.10 3.14 -11.37
CA ARG A 141 19.55 2.89 -9.99
C ARG A 141 18.40 2.63 -9.05
N SER A 142 17.31 3.36 -9.18
CA SER A 142 16.15 3.20 -8.31
C SER A 142 15.41 1.89 -8.59
N ALA A 143 15.26 1.47 -9.84
CA ALA A 143 14.71 0.16 -10.18
C ALA A 143 15.56 -0.99 -9.59
N GLN A 144 16.89 -0.91 -9.71
CA GLN A 144 17.79 -1.87 -9.07
C GLN A 144 17.63 -1.90 -7.54
N ARG A 145 17.36 -0.75 -6.89
CA ARG A 145 17.13 -0.68 -5.44
C ARG A 145 15.81 -1.33 -5.05
N VAL A 146 14.75 -1.16 -5.84
CA VAL A 146 13.48 -1.87 -5.63
C VAL A 146 13.68 -3.38 -5.76
N VAL A 147 14.31 -3.85 -6.84
CA VAL A 147 14.61 -5.28 -7.04
C VAL A 147 15.43 -5.84 -5.88
N ALA A 148 16.46 -5.12 -5.41
CA ALA A 148 17.26 -5.54 -4.27
C ALA A 148 16.45 -5.60 -2.97
N SER A 149 15.48 -4.68 -2.76
CA SER A 149 14.57 -4.73 -1.62
C SER A 149 13.65 -5.95 -1.69
N LEU A 150 13.03 -6.20 -2.84
CA LEU A 150 12.15 -7.36 -3.03
C LEU A 150 12.89 -8.70 -2.83
N ARG A 151 14.18 -8.77 -3.17
CA ARG A 151 15.04 -9.92 -2.84
C ARG A 151 15.25 -10.05 -1.33
N ASN A 152 15.57 -8.96 -0.66
CA ASN A 152 15.74 -8.96 0.80
C ASN A 152 14.47 -9.32 1.56
N TRP A 153 13.29 -9.11 0.93
CA TRP A 153 11.98 -9.47 1.48
C TRP A 153 11.53 -10.90 1.12
N GLY A 154 12.36 -11.64 0.37
CA GLY A 154 12.04 -12.99 -0.07
C GLY A 154 11.03 -13.07 -1.22
N ILE A 155 10.60 -11.94 -1.77
CA ILE A 155 9.65 -11.87 -2.89
C ILE A 155 10.31 -12.27 -4.22
N LEU A 156 11.62 -12.05 -4.32
CA LEU A 156 12.46 -12.52 -5.41
C LEU A 156 13.57 -13.40 -4.84
N THR A 157 13.81 -14.55 -5.45
CA THR A 157 14.93 -15.43 -5.10
C THR A 157 15.95 -15.46 -6.23
N GLU A 158 17.18 -15.93 -5.96
CA GLU A 158 18.17 -16.11 -7.02
C GLU A 158 17.71 -17.18 -8.01
N SER A 159 17.87 -16.89 -9.30
CA SER A 159 17.61 -17.83 -10.37
C SER A 159 18.91 -18.57 -10.75
N GLU A 160 18.83 -19.73 -11.39
CA GLU A 160 19.96 -20.40 -12.01
C GLU A 160 20.62 -19.55 -13.11
N GLN A 161 19.84 -18.67 -13.74
CA GLN A 161 20.38 -17.73 -14.72
C GLN A 161 21.11 -16.58 -14.03
N ARG A 162 22.32 -16.31 -14.48
CA ARG A 162 23.14 -15.22 -13.93
C ARG A 162 22.41 -13.86 -14.03
N HIS A 163 22.38 -13.12 -12.92
CA HIS A 163 21.71 -11.80 -12.80
C HIS A 163 20.19 -11.79 -13.08
N ALA A 164 19.56 -12.94 -12.92
CA ALA A 164 18.11 -13.10 -12.98
C ALA A 164 17.57 -13.54 -11.62
N TYR A 165 16.30 -13.28 -11.40
CA TYR A 165 15.58 -13.55 -10.15
C TYR A 165 14.26 -14.24 -10.44
N THR A 166 13.95 -15.26 -9.67
CA THR A 166 12.68 -15.99 -9.74
C THR A 166 11.65 -15.29 -8.86
N PRO A 167 10.55 -14.75 -9.46
CA PRO A 167 9.45 -14.15 -8.70
C PRO A 167 8.67 -15.22 -7.92
N GLN A 168 8.46 -15.01 -6.64
CA GLN A 168 7.69 -15.89 -5.76
C GLN A 168 6.20 -15.61 -5.94
N ARG A 169 5.58 -16.19 -6.98
CA ARG A 169 4.17 -15.97 -7.31
C ARG A 169 3.25 -16.69 -6.33
N GLN A 170 2.28 -15.97 -5.75
CA GLN A 170 1.28 -16.50 -4.82
C GLN A 170 1.89 -17.37 -3.69
N ALA A 171 3.13 -17.01 -3.28
CA ALA A 171 3.87 -17.76 -2.27
C ALA A 171 3.50 -17.33 -0.85
N PHE A 172 2.94 -16.14 -0.69
CA PHE A 172 2.61 -15.57 0.61
C PHE A 172 1.10 -15.59 0.83
N SER A 173 0.64 -16.27 1.89
CA SER A 173 -0.75 -16.31 2.33
C SER A 173 -0.90 -15.52 3.62
N ALA A 174 -2.00 -14.79 3.78
CA ALA A 174 -2.34 -14.11 5.02
C ALA A 174 -2.95 -15.08 6.03
N SER A 175 -2.86 -14.74 7.31
CA SER A 175 -3.54 -15.50 8.37
C SER A 175 -5.05 -15.21 8.43
N SER A 176 -5.50 -14.10 7.82
CA SER A 176 -6.91 -13.72 7.79
C SER A 176 -7.32 -13.07 6.48
N VAL A 177 -8.61 -13.16 6.15
CA VAL A 177 -9.21 -12.48 5.00
C VAL A 177 -9.24 -10.96 5.17
N ASP A 178 -9.23 -10.44 6.40
CA ASP A 178 -9.22 -9.01 6.67
C ASP A 178 -7.86 -8.40 6.31
N LEU A 179 -6.76 -9.13 6.53
CA LEU A 179 -5.43 -8.70 6.09
C LEU A 179 -5.32 -8.74 4.55
N GLU A 180 -5.93 -9.73 3.90
CA GLU A 180 -6.05 -9.75 2.44
C GLU A 180 -6.82 -8.52 1.94
N ALA A 181 -7.97 -8.20 2.56
CA ALA A 181 -8.78 -7.03 2.24
C ALA A 181 -7.99 -5.74 2.43
N TRP A 182 -7.25 -5.62 3.53
CA TRP A 182 -6.38 -4.47 3.80
C TRP A 182 -5.33 -4.26 2.69
N LEU A 183 -4.65 -5.32 2.24
CA LEU A 183 -3.67 -5.19 1.15
C LEU A 183 -4.34 -4.81 -0.18
N LEU A 184 -5.54 -5.33 -0.48
CA LEU A 184 -6.31 -4.90 -1.65
C LEU A 184 -6.70 -3.42 -1.56
N ALA A 185 -7.07 -2.93 -0.37
CA ALA A 185 -7.35 -1.51 -0.17
C ALA A 185 -6.09 -0.65 -0.41
N CYS A 186 -4.92 -1.09 0.06
CA CYS A 186 -3.64 -0.44 -0.23
C CYS A 186 -3.34 -0.39 -1.74
N ALA A 187 -3.54 -1.50 -2.44
CA ALA A 187 -3.29 -1.60 -3.87
C ALA A 187 -4.23 -0.69 -4.67
N LEU A 188 -5.52 -0.68 -4.33
CA LEU A 188 -6.52 0.16 -4.99
C LEU A 188 -6.28 1.65 -4.70
N ARG A 189 -5.95 2.02 -3.45
CA ARG A 189 -5.56 3.40 -3.09
C ARG A 189 -4.32 3.88 -3.86
N ALA A 190 -3.37 3.00 -4.12
CA ALA A 190 -2.17 3.29 -4.90
C ALA A 190 -2.42 3.27 -6.42
N HIS A 191 -3.55 2.72 -6.88
CA HIS A 191 -3.87 2.57 -8.29
C HIS A 191 -4.37 3.90 -8.90
N PRO A 192 -4.11 4.17 -10.20
CA PRO A 192 -4.58 5.40 -10.85
C PRO A 192 -6.10 5.43 -11.09
N ALA A 193 -6.78 4.28 -11.18
CA ALA A 193 -8.23 4.19 -11.25
C ALA A 193 -8.81 4.18 -9.84
N GLU A 194 -9.91 4.90 -9.64
CA GLU A 194 -10.62 4.98 -8.36
C GLU A 194 -11.41 3.71 -8.05
N GLU A 195 -11.83 2.99 -9.09
CA GLU A 195 -12.54 1.72 -8.98
C GLU A 195 -12.02 0.70 -10.00
N LEU A 196 -12.12 -0.58 -9.66
CA LEU A 196 -11.74 -1.70 -10.52
C LEU A 196 -12.77 -2.83 -10.42
N PRO A 197 -12.96 -3.65 -11.48
CA PRO A 197 -13.64 -4.92 -11.35
C PRO A 197 -12.94 -5.80 -10.31
N PHE A 198 -13.71 -6.50 -9.47
CA PHE A 198 -13.16 -7.36 -8.41
C PHE A 198 -12.13 -8.38 -8.97
N ALA A 199 -12.44 -8.99 -10.11
CA ALA A 199 -11.52 -9.94 -10.75
C ALA A 199 -10.19 -9.28 -11.14
N ASP A 200 -10.23 -8.05 -11.67
CA ASP A 200 -9.02 -7.32 -12.06
C ASP A 200 -8.21 -6.89 -10.84
N LEU A 201 -8.89 -6.48 -9.76
CA LEU A 201 -8.25 -6.10 -8.50
C LEU A 201 -7.43 -7.25 -7.91
N LEU A 202 -7.96 -8.47 -7.90
CA LEU A 202 -7.23 -9.66 -7.44
C LEU A 202 -6.01 -10.00 -8.32
N HIS A 203 -6.04 -9.57 -9.58
CA HIS A 203 -5.01 -9.88 -10.57
C HIS A 203 -4.09 -8.69 -10.89
N LEU A 204 -4.11 -7.65 -10.05
CA LEU A 204 -3.16 -6.55 -10.19
C LEU A 204 -1.71 -7.08 -10.22
N PRO A 205 -0.90 -6.72 -11.22
CA PRO A 205 0.44 -7.29 -11.36
C PRO A 205 1.32 -7.06 -10.14
N GLU A 206 1.20 -5.93 -9.47
CA GLU A 206 1.94 -5.62 -8.24
C GLU A 206 1.61 -6.54 -7.07
N LEU A 207 0.49 -7.25 -7.12
CA LEU A 207 0.08 -8.20 -6.08
C LEU A 207 0.55 -9.64 -6.35
N PHE A 208 1.39 -9.86 -7.34
CA PHE A 208 1.84 -11.19 -7.78
C PHE A 208 2.40 -12.10 -6.65
N PRO A 209 3.04 -11.58 -5.58
CA PRO A 209 3.59 -12.45 -4.54
C PRO A 209 2.51 -13.09 -3.65
N PHE A 210 1.35 -12.43 -3.53
CA PHE A 210 0.35 -12.74 -2.53
C PHE A 210 -0.75 -13.63 -3.09
N ARG A 211 -1.21 -14.57 -2.26
CA ARG A 211 -2.35 -15.43 -2.55
C ARG A 211 -3.57 -14.88 -1.85
N PHE A 212 -4.63 -14.65 -2.61
CA PHE A 212 -5.90 -14.17 -2.11
C PHE A 212 -6.92 -15.31 -2.09
N THR A 213 -7.67 -15.41 -1.01
CA THR A 213 -8.75 -16.38 -0.79
C THR A 213 -10.10 -15.71 -0.60
N LEU A 214 -10.10 -14.40 -0.34
CA LEU A 214 -11.31 -13.61 -0.13
C LEU A 214 -12.20 -13.60 -1.39
N THR A 215 -13.49 -13.45 -1.14
CA THR A 215 -14.52 -13.35 -2.18
C THR A 215 -15.06 -11.91 -2.25
N VAL A 216 -15.82 -11.61 -3.29
CA VAL A 216 -16.49 -10.32 -3.42
C VAL A 216 -17.46 -10.04 -2.27
N ASP A 217 -18.06 -11.08 -1.68
CA ASP A 217 -18.98 -10.94 -0.55
C ASP A 217 -18.25 -10.53 0.73
N HIS A 218 -17.00 -10.96 0.92
CA HIS A 218 -16.15 -10.44 2.00
C HIS A 218 -15.95 -8.93 1.84
N LEU A 219 -15.67 -8.43 0.63
CA LEU A 219 -15.51 -7.00 0.40
C LEU A 219 -16.83 -6.23 0.56
N ARG A 220 -17.99 -6.80 0.19
CA ARG A 220 -19.30 -6.16 0.43
C ARG A 220 -19.60 -5.99 1.91
N ALA A 221 -19.16 -6.93 2.74
CA ALA A 221 -19.34 -6.86 4.18
C ALA A 221 -18.31 -5.97 4.88
N HIS A 222 -17.21 -5.65 4.21
CA HIS A 222 -16.10 -4.91 4.80
C HIS A 222 -16.33 -3.38 4.72
N PRO A 223 -16.16 -2.63 5.82
CA PRO A 223 -16.52 -1.21 5.90
C PRO A 223 -15.70 -0.29 4.98
N TRP A 224 -14.55 -0.74 4.50
CA TRP A 224 -13.67 0.05 3.63
C TRP A 224 -14.02 0.00 2.15
N PHE A 225 -14.91 -0.90 1.76
CA PHE A 225 -15.20 -1.10 0.34
C PHE A 225 -16.65 -0.76 0.00
N VAL A 226 -16.80 -0.12 -1.13
CA VAL A 226 -18.08 -0.01 -1.81
C VAL A 226 -18.01 -0.94 -3.02
N VAL A 227 -18.90 -1.93 -3.04
CA VAL A 227 -19.03 -2.87 -4.14
C VAL A 227 -20.36 -2.62 -4.85
N GLN A 228 -20.29 -2.19 -6.10
CA GLN A 228 -21.46 -1.90 -6.93
C GLN A 228 -21.48 -2.80 -8.16
N ARG A 229 -22.63 -3.38 -8.46
CA ARG A 229 -22.79 -4.17 -9.67
C ARG A 229 -23.09 -3.24 -10.85
N GLN A 230 -22.21 -3.27 -11.87
CA GLN A 230 -22.40 -2.48 -13.09
C GLN A 230 -22.76 -3.41 -14.25
N GLY A 231 -23.80 -3.01 -15.02
CA GLY A 231 -24.24 -3.73 -16.22
C GLY A 231 -24.60 -5.18 -15.98
N SER A 232 -24.19 -6.06 -16.90
CA SER A 232 -24.60 -7.48 -16.93
C SER A 232 -23.77 -8.39 -16.01
N GLY A 233 -22.93 -7.89 -15.13
CA GLY A 233 -22.26 -8.80 -14.19
C GLY A 233 -20.93 -8.41 -13.59
N TRP A 234 -20.43 -7.19 -13.72
CA TRP A 234 -19.17 -6.77 -13.12
C TRP A 234 -19.42 -6.18 -11.73
N ASP A 235 -18.78 -6.76 -10.72
CA ASP A 235 -18.71 -6.19 -9.37
C ASP A 235 -17.55 -5.19 -9.33
N MET A 236 -17.87 -3.90 -9.41
CA MET A 236 -16.91 -2.81 -9.31
C MET A 236 -16.62 -2.53 -7.84
N VAL A 237 -15.35 -2.40 -7.51
CA VAL A 237 -14.85 -2.20 -6.15
C VAL A 237 -14.10 -0.88 -6.07
N ARG A 238 -14.46 -0.05 -5.10
CA ARG A 238 -13.69 1.15 -4.71
C ARG A 238 -13.47 1.16 -3.20
N VAL A 239 -12.41 1.83 -2.77
CA VAL A 239 -12.16 2.10 -1.34
C VAL A 239 -12.92 3.35 -0.95
N GLU A 240 -13.68 3.28 0.13
CA GLU A 240 -14.36 4.44 0.72
C GLU A 240 -13.36 5.24 1.56
N ASP A 241 -13.34 6.55 1.39
CA ASP A 241 -12.62 7.46 2.29
C ASP A 241 -13.47 7.65 3.55
N VAL A 242 -13.25 6.79 4.55
CA VAL A 242 -14.03 6.80 5.81
C VAL A 242 -13.99 8.18 6.48
N VAL A 243 -12.84 8.85 6.41
CA VAL A 243 -12.69 10.23 6.94
C VAL A 243 -13.55 11.21 6.14
N ARG A 244 -13.54 11.11 4.81
CA ARG A 244 -14.32 11.98 3.94
C ARG A 244 -15.83 11.75 4.07
N ALA A 245 -16.23 10.49 4.20
CA ALA A 245 -17.61 10.11 4.44
C ALA A 245 -18.11 10.62 5.80
N ALA A 246 -17.29 10.54 6.85
CA ALA A 246 -17.62 11.10 8.16
C ALA A 246 -17.70 12.63 8.15
N GLU A 247 -16.83 13.33 7.43
CA GLU A 247 -16.89 14.79 7.25
C GLU A 247 -18.11 15.22 6.43
N GLU A 248 -18.51 14.46 5.44
CA GLU A 248 -19.70 14.71 4.63
C GLU A 248 -20.98 14.55 5.45
N VAL A 249 -21.06 13.52 6.28
CA VAL A 249 -22.16 13.30 7.23
C VAL A 249 -22.23 14.41 8.28
N LEU A 250 -21.09 14.89 8.79
CA LEU A 250 -21.04 16.03 9.71
C LEU A 250 -21.49 17.33 9.03
N ARG A 251 -21.03 17.61 7.81
CA ARG A 251 -21.47 18.77 7.03
C ARG A 251 -22.97 18.75 6.72
N MET A 252 -23.53 17.56 6.42
CA MET A 252 -24.96 17.39 6.21
C MET A 252 -25.77 17.67 7.49
N LYS A 253 -25.27 17.29 8.67
CA LYS A 253 -25.91 17.57 9.96
C LYS A 253 -25.78 19.03 10.39
N GLU A 254 -24.77 19.74 9.95
CA GLU A 254 -24.53 21.16 10.24
C GLU A 254 -25.23 22.11 9.24
N SER A 255 -25.80 21.59 8.14
CA SER A 255 -26.53 22.39 7.16
C SER A 255 -27.90 22.79 7.71
N PRO A 256 -28.22 24.10 7.86
CA PRO A 256 -29.45 24.59 8.54
C PRO A 256 -30.75 24.21 7.82
N HIS A 257 -30.70 23.74 6.60
CA HIS A 257 -31.89 23.41 5.81
C HIS A 257 -32.62 22.11 6.21
N VAL A 258 -31.96 21.19 6.92
CA VAL A 258 -32.57 19.90 7.31
C VAL A 258 -33.36 20.00 8.62
N LEU A 259 -33.09 21.02 9.44
CA LEU A 259 -33.83 21.24 10.71
C LEU A 259 -35.25 21.85 10.52
N CYS A 260 -35.61 22.34 9.33
CA CYS A 260 -36.88 22.96 9.09
C CYS A 260 -38.02 21.98 8.71
N GLU A 261 -37.69 20.78 8.26
CA GLU A 261 -38.68 19.76 7.87
C GLU A 261 -39.16 18.86 9.01
N LEU A 262 -38.48 18.85 10.16
CA LEU A 262 -38.84 18.01 11.32
C LEU A 262 -39.67 18.77 12.39
N SER A 263 -39.87 20.07 12.27
CA SER A 263 -40.78 20.82 13.15
C SER A 263 -42.03 21.24 12.41
N GLY A 264 -42.83 20.26 12.00
CA GLY A 264 -44.22 20.45 11.57
C GLY A 264 -45.04 20.96 12.74
N LYS A 265 -45.12 22.28 12.93
CA LYS A 265 -46.15 22.90 13.74
C LYS A 265 -47.45 22.87 12.96
N GLN A 266 -48.37 22.02 13.40
CA GLN A 266 -49.77 22.16 13.12
C GLN A 266 -50.25 23.56 13.55
N ALA A 267 -50.79 24.31 12.64
CA ALA A 267 -51.56 25.53 12.94
C ALA A 267 -52.89 25.13 13.57
N PRO A 268 -53.39 25.87 14.61
CA PRO A 268 -54.70 25.64 15.16
C PRO A 268 -55.80 26.14 14.21
N PRO A 269 -56.99 25.54 14.25
CA PRO A 269 -58.13 25.98 13.43
C PRO A 269 -58.63 27.34 13.90
N GLU A 270 -58.83 28.26 12.97
CA GLU A 270 -59.59 29.50 13.21
C GLU A 270 -61.08 29.18 13.29
N ASP A 271 -61.68 29.40 14.48
CA ASP A 271 -63.06 29.48 14.69
C ASP A 271 -63.58 30.88 14.26
N GLY A 272 -64.68 30.92 13.46
CA GLY A 272 -65.42 32.11 13.09
C GLY A 272 -66.61 31.79 12.19
#